data_79b429c3c92029ccd6af3dfc5d2b1a8b
#
_entry.id   79b429c3c92029ccd6af3dfc5d2b1a8b
#
_cell.length_a   1.000
_cell.length_b   1.000
_cell.length_c   1.000
_cell.angle_alpha   90.00
_cell.angle_beta   90.00
_cell.angle_gamma   90.00
#
_symmetry.space_group_name_H-M   'P 1'
#
loop_
_entity.id
_entity.type
_entity.pdbx_description
1 polymer ?
#
loop_
_entity_poly.entity_id
_entity_poly.type
_entity_poly.pdbx_seq_one_letter_code
_entity_poly.pdbx_strand_id
1 'polypeptide(L)'
;MNDERAQDAAARVALSLLAEPGDADIGGLVQGYGAEQAAEMIRTNTPPPEIPARAWKAGLARWTPRVAVLASHDQRERARRAGARLVIPGDDNWPHTVDDLGVHAPLLLWVLGDSTLLASTQSVALVGARAATGYGEHVVGEFADALARGGATIVSGGAYGIDGAAHRAALGVG
;
A
#
# COMPACT_ATOMS: atom_id res chain seq x y z
N MET A 1 -4.44 -12.95 -18.08
CA MET A 1 -4.57 -11.66 -17.35
C MET A 1 -5.41 -10.79 -18.27
N ASN A 2 -6.59 -10.37 -17.82
CA ASN A 2 -7.49 -9.55 -18.62
C ASN A 2 -6.80 -8.21 -18.95
N ASP A 3 -6.95 -7.70 -20.15
CA ASP A 3 -6.32 -6.46 -20.63
C ASP A 3 -6.69 -5.25 -19.77
N GLU A 4 -7.95 -5.20 -19.33
CA GLU A 4 -8.48 -4.18 -18.41
C GLU A 4 -7.73 -4.14 -17.08
N ARG A 5 -7.50 -5.31 -16.44
CA ARG A 5 -6.70 -5.36 -15.18
C ARG A 5 -5.27 -4.88 -15.41
N ALA A 6 -4.68 -5.17 -16.55
CA ALA A 6 -3.32 -4.73 -16.86
C ALA A 6 -3.23 -3.20 -17.02
N GLN A 7 -4.28 -2.58 -17.60
CA GLN A 7 -4.41 -1.13 -17.75
C GLN A 7 -4.64 -0.45 -16.39
N ASP A 8 -5.59 -0.93 -15.59
CA ASP A 8 -5.83 -0.41 -14.22
C ASP A 8 -4.55 -0.50 -13.36
N ALA A 9 -3.87 -1.64 -13.38
CA ALA A 9 -2.60 -1.83 -12.65
C ALA A 9 -1.50 -0.85 -13.14
N ALA A 10 -1.44 -0.56 -14.43
CA ALA A 10 -0.48 0.42 -14.96
C ALA A 10 -0.80 1.83 -14.49
N ALA A 11 -2.07 2.21 -14.52
CA ALA A 11 -2.52 3.51 -14.05
C ALA A 11 -2.27 3.70 -12.55
N ARG A 12 -2.57 2.69 -11.72
CA ARG A 12 -2.29 2.73 -10.28
C ARG A 12 -0.79 2.88 -9.97
N VAL A 13 0.06 2.17 -10.70
CA VAL A 13 1.51 2.34 -10.57
C VAL A 13 1.92 3.77 -10.92
N ALA A 14 1.42 4.33 -12.03
CA ALA A 14 1.70 5.71 -12.41
C ALA A 14 1.26 6.70 -11.33
N LEU A 15 0.02 6.59 -10.84
CA LEU A 15 -0.52 7.46 -9.79
C LEU A 15 0.25 7.34 -8.47
N SER A 16 0.67 6.14 -8.07
CA SER A 16 1.44 5.93 -6.84
C SER A 16 2.81 6.60 -6.83
N LEU A 17 3.33 6.96 -8.00
CA LEU A 17 4.59 7.69 -8.14
C LEU A 17 4.40 9.22 -8.07
N LEU A 18 3.15 9.70 -8.26
CA LEU A 18 2.84 11.13 -8.23
C LEU A 18 2.66 11.67 -6.82
N ALA A 19 2.19 10.86 -5.89
CA ALA A 19 1.88 11.28 -4.53
C ALA A 19 2.36 10.29 -3.48
N GLU A 20 2.34 10.72 -2.23
CA GLU A 20 2.58 9.82 -1.10
C GLU A 20 1.41 8.84 -0.92
N PRO A 21 1.65 7.64 -0.38
CA PRO A 21 0.57 6.73 -0.03
C PRO A 21 -0.47 7.41 0.86
N GLY A 22 -1.75 7.23 0.53
CA GLY A 22 -2.84 7.85 1.28
C GLY A 22 -3.17 9.30 0.90
N ASP A 23 -2.67 9.81 -0.24
CA ASP A 23 -3.10 11.11 -0.78
C ASP A 23 -4.60 11.08 -1.09
N ALA A 24 -5.39 11.84 -0.31
CA ALA A 24 -6.84 11.84 -0.39
C ALA A 24 -7.38 12.39 -1.73
N ASP A 25 -6.66 13.31 -2.36
CA ASP A 25 -7.10 13.88 -3.63
C ASP A 25 -6.97 12.85 -4.76
N ILE A 26 -5.84 12.12 -4.83
CA ILE A 26 -5.69 11.01 -5.79
C ILE A 26 -6.64 9.85 -5.45
N GLY A 27 -6.76 9.49 -4.18
CA GLY A 27 -7.69 8.45 -3.76
C GLY A 27 -9.14 8.78 -4.12
N GLY A 28 -9.57 10.03 -3.92
CA GLY A 28 -10.90 10.50 -4.32
C GLY A 28 -11.14 10.43 -5.83
N LEU A 29 -10.15 10.82 -6.64
CA LEU A 29 -10.21 10.68 -8.10
C LEU A 29 -10.36 9.21 -8.51
N VAL A 30 -9.56 8.32 -7.91
CA VAL A 30 -9.61 6.88 -8.23
C VAL A 30 -10.93 6.25 -7.81
N GLN A 31 -11.48 6.63 -6.65
CA GLN A 31 -12.80 6.14 -6.24
C GLN A 31 -13.94 6.65 -7.14
N GLY A 32 -13.87 7.90 -7.56
CA GLY A 32 -14.91 8.51 -8.38
C GLY A 32 -14.88 8.10 -9.85
N TYR A 33 -13.69 7.89 -10.41
CA TYR A 33 -13.50 7.76 -11.86
C TYR A 33 -12.72 6.51 -12.29
N GLY A 34 -12.14 5.77 -11.35
CA GLY A 34 -11.18 4.70 -11.65
C GLY A 34 -9.76 5.22 -11.92
N ALA A 35 -8.78 4.32 -11.83
CA ALA A 35 -7.38 4.73 -11.87
C ALA A 35 -6.95 5.23 -13.26
N GLU A 36 -7.44 4.63 -14.33
CA GLU A 36 -7.08 5.02 -15.70
C GLU A 36 -7.55 6.44 -16.02
N GLN A 37 -8.82 6.73 -15.72
CA GLN A 37 -9.39 8.05 -15.99
C GLN A 37 -8.77 9.12 -15.07
N ALA A 38 -8.51 8.79 -13.80
CA ALA A 38 -7.79 9.68 -12.87
C ALA A 38 -6.39 10.03 -13.39
N ALA A 39 -5.64 9.05 -13.87
CA ALA A 39 -4.32 9.27 -14.46
C ALA A 39 -4.40 10.15 -15.72
N GLU A 40 -5.38 9.93 -16.57
CA GLU A 40 -5.60 10.72 -17.79
C GLU A 40 -5.98 12.18 -17.46
N MET A 41 -6.87 12.40 -16.48
CA MET A 41 -7.24 13.75 -16.03
C MET A 41 -6.02 14.53 -15.55
N ILE A 42 -5.13 13.90 -14.78
CA ILE A 42 -3.90 14.54 -14.30
C ILE A 42 -2.95 14.81 -15.47
N ARG A 43 -2.78 13.86 -16.38
CA ARG A 43 -1.89 13.97 -17.55
C ARG A 43 -2.32 15.08 -18.50
N THR A 44 -3.64 15.24 -18.75
CA THR A 44 -4.21 16.23 -19.66
C THR A 44 -4.54 17.55 -18.99
N ASN A 45 -4.37 17.63 -17.65
CA ASN A 45 -4.80 18.77 -16.86
C ASN A 45 -6.29 19.10 -17.03
N THR A 46 -7.13 18.06 -17.07
CA THR A 46 -8.58 18.20 -17.23
C THR A 46 -9.29 17.88 -15.91
N PRO A 47 -9.67 18.90 -15.10
CA PRO A 47 -10.33 18.66 -13.82
C PRO A 47 -11.74 18.12 -14.00
N PRO A 48 -12.21 17.24 -13.09
CA PRO A 48 -13.63 16.92 -12.99
C PRO A 48 -14.44 18.17 -12.63
N PRO A 49 -15.69 18.28 -13.10
CA PRO A 49 -16.51 19.50 -12.94
C PRO A 49 -16.81 19.84 -11.47
N GLU A 50 -16.85 18.85 -10.59
CA GLU A 50 -17.12 19.01 -9.16
C GLU A 50 -15.89 19.45 -8.35
N ILE A 51 -14.69 19.38 -8.92
CA ILE A 51 -13.47 19.82 -8.22
C ILE A 51 -13.21 21.30 -8.53
N PRO A 52 -13.21 22.18 -7.50
CA PRO A 52 -12.91 23.58 -7.71
C PRO A 52 -11.53 23.78 -8.34
N ALA A 53 -11.42 24.70 -9.33
CA ALA A 53 -10.18 24.96 -10.06
C ALA A 53 -8.98 25.27 -9.14
N ARG A 54 -9.22 25.91 -7.99
CA ARG A 54 -8.18 26.20 -6.99
C ARG A 54 -7.64 24.92 -6.36
N ALA A 55 -8.52 23.96 -6.00
CA ALA A 55 -8.14 22.68 -5.40
C ALA A 55 -7.38 21.84 -6.42
N TRP A 56 -7.88 21.77 -7.66
CA TRP A 56 -7.20 21.09 -8.76
C TRP A 56 -5.77 21.61 -8.99
N LYS A 57 -5.62 22.95 -9.08
CA LYS A 57 -4.31 23.59 -9.25
C LYS A 57 -3.36 23.27 -8.10
N ALA A 58 -3.86 23.21 -6.86
CA ALA A 58 -3.05 22.86 -5.70
C ALA A 58 -2.60 21.38 -5.75
N GLY A 59 -3.48 20.46 -6.16
CA GLY A 59 -3.15 19.07 -6.40
C GLY A 59 -2.05 18.91 -7.46
N LEU A 60 -2.26 19.51 -8.63
CA LEU A 60 -1.27 19.48 -9.72
C LEU A 60 0.11 20.03 -9.30
N ALA A 61 0.15 21.08 -8.51
CA ALA A 61 1.42 21.64 -8.02
C ALA A 61 2.22 20.64 -7.15
N ARG A 62 1.52 19.72 -6.44
CA ARG A 62 2.16 18.65 -5.67
C ARG A 62 2.61 17.50 -6.55
N TRP A 63 1.82 17.13 -7.56
CA TRP A 63 2.04 15.92 -8.37
C TRP A 63 2.99 16.17 -9.55
N THR A 64 2.90 17.33 -10.22
CA THR A 64 3.67 17.63 -11.44
C THR A 64 5.19 17.49 -11.29
N PRO A 65 5.83 17.89 -10.17
CA PRO A 65 7.28 17.73 -10.02
C PRO A 65 7.75 16.28 -10.12
N ARG A 66 6.86 15.32 -9.81
CA ARG A 66 7.16 13.88 -9.84
C ARG A 66 6.93 13.25 -11.21
N VAL A 67 6.17 13.89 -12.10
CA VAL A 67 5.92 13.40 -13.47
C VAL A 67 7.23 13.21 -14.25
N ALA A 68 8.19 14.10 -14.10
CA ALA A 68 9.49 13.99 -14.76
C ALA A 68 10.29 12.76 -14.30
N VAL A 69 10.05 12.29 -13.07
CA VAL A 69 10.68 11.08 -12.51
C VAL A 69 10.07 9.81 -13.09
N LEU A 70 8.80 9.85 -13.51
CA LEU A 70 8.08 8.70 -14.08
C LEU A 70 8.71 8.21 -15.39
N ALA A 71 9.18 9.13 -16.22
CA ALA A 71 9.76 8.80 -17.54
C ALA A 71 11.08 8.01 -17.46
N SER A 72 11.74 8.00 -16.30
CA SER A 72 13.06 7.41 -16.12
C SER A 72 13.09 6.07 -15.34
N HIS A 73 11.95 5.63 -14.77
CA HIS A 73 11.95 4.49 -13.84
C HIS A 73 10.87 3.47 -14.19
N ASP A 74 11.29 2.32 -14.69
CA ASP A 74 10.43 1.14 -14.79
C ASP A 74 10.29 0.47 -13.42
N GLN A 75 9.35 0.99 -12.61
CA GLN A 75 9.06 0.48 -11.27
C GLN A 75 8.63 -1.00 -11.29
N ARG A 76 7.89 -1.40 -12.32
CA ARG A 76 7.44 -2.78 -12.47
C ARG A 76 8.62 -3.72 -12.69
N GLU A 77 9.56 -3.34 -13.55
CA GLU A 77 10.75 -4.15 -13.83
C GLU A 77 11.68 -4.21 -12.59
N ARG A 78 11.82 -3.10 -11.87
CA ARG A 78 12.59 -3.08 -10.61
C ARG A 78 11.97 -3.99 -9.55
N ALA A 79 10.65 -3.91 -9.36
CA ALA A 79 9.91 -4.78 -8.44
C ALA A 79 10.06 -6.25 -8.85
N ARG A 80 9.89 -6.57 -10.14
CA ARG A 80 10.07 -7.92 -10.67
C ARG A 80 11.47 -8.47 -10.40
N ARG A 81 12.52 -7.65 -10.63
CA ARG A 81 13.92 -8.04 -10.33
C ARG A 81 14.14 -8.28 -8.84
N ALA A 82 13.47 -7.56 -7.98
CA ALA A 82 13.49 -7.77 -6.53
C ALA A 82 12.62 -8.97 -6.08
N GLY A 83 11.92 -9.64 -6.99
CA GLY A 83 11.01 -10.74 -6.67
C GLY A 83 9.66 -10.28 -6.10
N ALA A 84 9.40 -8.96 -6.11
CA ALA A 84 8.14 -8.43 -5.65
C ALA A 84 7.04 -8.54 -6.73
N ARG A 85 5.83 -8.80 -6.29
CA ARG A 85 4.62 -8.85 -7.14
C ARG A 85 3.69 -7.72 -6.79
N LEU A 86 2.93 -7.27 -7.79
CA LEU A 86 1.93 -6.23 -7.63
C LEU A 86 0.60 -6.85 -7.24
N VAL A 87 -0.03 -6.30 -6.20
CA VAL A 87 -1.40 -6.61 -5.78
C VAL A 87 -2.20 -5.31 -5.80
N ILE A 88 -3.36 -5.33 -6.42
CA ILE A 88 -4.26 -4.17 -6.56
C ILE A 88 -5.67 -4.52 -6.04
N PRO A 89 -6.51 -3.52 -5.75
CA PRO A 89 -7.93 -3.75 -5.43
C PRO A 89 -8.59 -4.65 -6.48
N GLY A 90 -9.35 -5.64 -6.01
CA GLY A 90 -10.00 -6.64 -6.85
C GLY A 90 -9.18 -7.92 -7.13
N ASP A 91 -7.92 -7.98 -6.72
CA ASP A 91 -7.16 -9.24 -6.70
C ASP A 91 -7.58 -10.10 -5.50
N ASP A 92 -7.56 -11.44 -5.67
CA ASP A 92 -7.95 -12.40 -4.60
C ASP A 92 -7.13 -12.24 -3.32
N ASN A 93 -5.90 -11.74 -3.45
CA ASN A 93 -4.97 -11.51 -2.34
C ASN A 93 -5.02 -10.06 -1.81
N TRP A 94 -5.96 -9.24 -2.27
CA TRP A 94 -6.10 -7.87 -1.76
C TRP A 94 -6.63 -7.90 -0.31
N PRO A 95 -5.97 -7.23 0.63
CA PRO A 95 -6.43 -7.15 2.02
C PRO A 95 -7.60 -6.15 2.13
N HIS A 96 -8.84 -6.63 1.98
CA HIS A 96 -10.04 -5.77 1.94
C HIS A 96 -10.19 -4.84 3.16
N THR A 97 -9.57 -5.17 4.29
CA THR A 97 -9.60 -4.29 5.48
C THR A 97 -8.92 -2.93 5.26
N VAL A 98 -8.03 -2.81 4.27
CA VAL A 98 -7.44 -1.51 3.95
C VAL A 98 -8.41 -0.59 3.19
N ASP A 99 -9.50 -1.13 2.64
CA ASP A 99 -10.53 -0.35 1.96
C ASP A 99 -11.32 0.53 2.95
N ASP A 100 -11.33 0.18 4.26
CA ASP A 100 -11.91 0.99 5.33
C ASP A 100 -11.23 2.36 5.48
N LEU A 101 -10.02 2.53 4.94
CA LEU A 101 -9.34 3.82 4.88
C LEU A 101 -9.97 4.80 3.88
N GLY A 102 -10.95 4.35 3.07
CA GLY A 102 -11.64 5.18 2.09
C GLY A 102 -10.66 5.82 1.10
N VAL A 103 -10.73 7.13 0.93
CA VAL A 103 -9.85 7.89 0.01
C VAL A 103 -8.36 7.81 0.38
N HIS A 104 -8.04 7.37 1.58
CA HIS A 104 -6.67 7.16 2.06
C HIS A 104 -6.17 5.72 1.84
N ALA A 105 -6.99 4.84 1.26
CA ALA A 105 -6.57 3.48 0.96
C ALA A 105 -5.39 3.47 -0.03
N PRO A 106 -4.45 2.52 0.11
CA PRO A 106 -3.35 2.40 -0.83
C PRO A 106 -3.87 2.06 -2.23
N LEU A 107 -3.29 2.67 -3.26
CA LEU A 107 -3.66 2.40 -4.65
C LEU A 107 -3.24 1.00 -5.11
N LEU A 108 -2.18 0.47 -4.50
CA LEU A 108 -1.56 -0.81 -4.80
C LEU A 108 -0.65 -1.24 -3.64
N LEU A 109 -0.26 -2.51 -3.62
CA LEU A 109 0.76 -3.05 -2.74
C LEU A 109 1.84 -3.75 -3.57
N TRP A 110 3.11 -3.50 -3.22
CA TRP A 110 4.24 -4.31 -3.67
C TRP A 110 4.52 -5.37 -2.61
N VAL A 111 4.42 -6.65 -2.99
CA VAL A 111 4.51 -7.79 -2.06
C VAL A 111 5.73 -8.62 -2.38
N LEU A 112 6.59 -8.79 -1.38
CA LEU A 112 7.70 -9.72 -1.41
C LEU A 112 7.36 -10.92 -0.51
N GLY A 113 7.38 -12.12 -1.07
CA GLY A 113 7.01 -13.34 -0.37
C GLY A 113 5.60 -13.84 -0.73
N ASP A 114 4.93 -14.51 0.20
CA ASP A 114 3.62 -15.10 -0.02
C ASP A 114 2.49 -14.06 0.11
N SER A 115 1.91 -13.68 -1.01
CA SER A 115 0.82 -12.71 -1.06
C SER A 115 -0.52 -13.23 -0.50
N THR A 116 -0.67 -14.55 -0.30
CA THR A 116 -1.91 -15.13 0.26
C THR A 116 -2.12 -14.71 1.72
N LEU A 117 -1.03 -14.40 2.43
CA LEU A 117 -1.07 -13.92 3.81
C LEU A 117 -1.75 -12.53 3.94
N LEU A 118 -1.80 -11.74 2.87
CA LEU A 118 -2.47 -10.44 2.89
C LEU A 118 -3.99 -10.56 3.06
N ALA A 119 -4.59 -11.61 2.51
CA ALA A 119 -6.03 -11.86 2.58
C ALA A 119 -6.45 -12.61 3.86
N SER A 120 -5.52 -12.79 4.82
CA SER A 120 -5.83 -13.47 6.08
C SER A 120 -6.91 -12.71 6.85
N THR A 121 -8.00 -13.42 7.20
CA THR A 121 -9.10 -12.87 8.01
C THR A 121 -8.76 -12.84 9.51
N GLN A 122 -7.71 -13.55 9.92
CA GLN A 122 -7.21 -13.58 11.29
C GLN A 122 -5.85 -12.89 11.35
N SER A 123 -5.84 -11.57 11.18
CA SER A 123 -4.62 -10.76 11.28
C SER A 123 -4.65 -9.85 12.51
N VAL A 124 -3.50 -9.74 13.17
CA VAL A 124 -3.33 -8.90 14.37
C VAL A 124 -2.14 -7.97 14.17
N ALA A 125 -2.39 -6.66 14.29
CA ALA A 125 -1.34 -5.66 14.26
C ALA A 125 -0.65 -5.56 15.63
N LEU A 126 0.67 -5.78 15.66
CA LEU A 126 1.52 -5.56 16.82
C LEU A 126 2.48 -4.41 16.51
N VAL A 127 2.32 -3.29 17.22
CA VAL A 127 3.08 -2.06 16.99
C VAL A 127 3.57 -1.47 18.31
N GLY A 128 4.70 -0.76 18.29
CA GLY A 128 5.20 -0.11 19.48
C GLY A 128 6.48 0.69 19.30
N ALA A 129 7.15 0.97 20.41
CA ALA A 129 8.32 1.81 20.44
C ALA A 129 9.50 1.20 19.66
N ARG A 130 10.20 2.03 18.89
CA ARG A 130 11.46 1.65 18.21
C ARG A 130 12.58 1.40 19.23
N ALA A 131 12.66 2.24 20.27
CA ALA A 131 13.54 2.06 21.42
C ALA A 131 12.78 1.29 22.52
N ALA A 132 12.59 -0.01 22.30
CA ALA A 132 11.90 -0.85 23.26
C ALA A 132 12.83 -1.25 24.43
N THR A 133 12.24 -1.45 25.60
CA THR A 133 12.94 -2.09 26.73
C THR A 133 12.96 -3.60 26.55
N GLY A 134 13.91 -4.30 27.18
CA GLY A 134 13.94 -5.76 27.18
C GLY A 134 12.62 -6.39 27.67
N TYR A 135 11.93 -5.75 28.62
CA TYR A 135 10.59 -6.18 29.05
C TYR A 135 9.56 -6.03 27.92
N GLY A 136 9.55 -4.91 27.21
CA GLY A 136 8.63 -4.71 26.08
C GLY A 136 8.85 -5.70 24.95
N GLU A 137 10.11 -5.97 24.60
CA GLU A 137 10.45 -7.00 23.58
C GLU A 137 10.05 -8.41 24.02
N HIS A 138 10.24 -8.75 25.30
CA HIS A 138 9.80 -10.02 25.85
C HIS A 138 8.28 -10.20 25.77
N VAL A 139 7.54 -9.20 26.24
CA VAL A 139 6.05 -9.24 26.25
C VAL A 139 5.48 -9.36 24.83
N VAL A 140 5.96 -8.54 23.88
CA VAL A 140 5.46 -8.63 22.50
C VAL A 140 5.86 -9.95 21.84
N GLY A 141 7.01 -10.51 22.21
CA GLY A 141 7.44 -11.83 21.75
C GLY A 141 6.49 -12.93 22.19
N GLU A 142 6.07 -12.93 23.49
CA GLU A 142 5.08 -13.89 23.98
C GLU A 142 3.72 -13.73 23.31
N PHE A 143 3.25 -12.49 23.10
CA PHE A 143 2.00 -12.24 22.38
C PHE A 143 2.08 -12.73 20.94
N ALA A 144 3.15 -12.41 20.22
CA ALA A 144 3.31 -12.80 18.81
C ALA A 144 3.39 -14.32 18.67
N ASP A 145 4.15 -15.01 19.54
CA ASP A 145 4.24 -16.48 19.56
C ASP A 145 2.87 -17.12 19.80
N ALA A 146 2.15 -16.67 20.84
CA ALA A 146 0.85 -17.23 21.18
C ALA A 146 -0.19 -17.00 20.06
N LEU A 147 -0.23 -15.80 19.48
CA LEU A 147 -1.15 -15.48 18.38
C LEU A 147 -0.82 -16.27 17.11
N ALA A 148 0.47 -16.36 16.75
CA ALA A 148 0.90 -17.12 15.58
C ALA A 148 0.60 -18.61 15.73
N ARG A 149 0.83 -19.21 16.92
CA ARG A 149 0.41 -20.60 17.23
C ARG A 149 -1.10 -20.79 17.15
N GLY A 150 -1.87 -19.75 17.43
CA GLY A 150 -3.32 -19.71 17.26
C GLY A 150 -3.77 -19.55 15.80
N GLY A 151 -2.84 -19.45 14.84
CA GLY A 151 -3.12 -19.30 13.42
C GLY A 151 -3.33 -17.85 12.97
N ALA A 152 -3.04 -16.87 13.82
CA ALA A 152 -3.15 -15.46 13.44
C ALA A 152 -1.92 -15.01 12.62
N THR A 153 -2.16 -14.23 11.56
CA THR A 153 -1.11 -13.54 10.82
C THR A 153 -0.70 -12.27 11.58
N ILE A 154 0.57 -12.16 11.91
CA ILE A 154 1.11 -10.96 12.59
C ILE A 154 1.45 -9.90 11.56
N VAL A 155 0.87 -8.71 11.74
CA VAL A 155 1.12 -7.52 10.92
C VAL A 155 1.89 -6.49 11.74
N SER A 156 3.00 -5.99 11.20
CA SER A 156 3.81 -4.97 11.86
C SER A 156 4.59 -4.14 10.85
N GLY A 157 5.06 -2.96 11.23
CA GLY A 157 5.76 -2.02 10.35
C GLY A 157 7.22 -2.38 10.05
N GLY A 158 7.77 -3.44 10.65
CA GLY A 158 9.14 -3.88 10.41
C GLY A 158 10.21 -2.94 10.98
N ALA A 159 9.86 -2.06 11.90
CA ALA A 159 10.81 -1.16 12.59
C ALA A 159 11.66 -1.93 13.63
N TYR A 160 12.70 -1.27 14.15
CA TYR A 160 13.42 -1.77 15.34
C TYR A 160 12.49 -1.82 16.56
N GLY A 161 12.89 -2.57 17.60
CA GLY A 161 12.17 -2.68 18.86
C GLY A 161 10.95 -3.61 18.75
N ILE A 162 9.77 -3.13 19.15
CA ILE A 162 8.54 -3.94 19.26
C ILE A 162 8.19 -4.64 17.95
N ASP A 163 8.21 -3.93 16.83
CA ASP A 163 7.86 -4.48 15.52
C ASP A 163 8.80 -5.64 15.15
N GLY A 164 10.11 -5.42 15.27
CA GLY A 164 11.11 -6.44 14.99
C GLY A 164 11.04 -7.64 15.93
N ALA A 165 10.71 -7.43 17.21
CA ALA A 165 10.52 -8.51 18.17
C ALA A 165 9.28 -9.34 17.83
N ALA A 166 8.16 -8.69 17.47
CA ALA A 166 6.94 -9.36 17.03
C ALA A 166 7.18 -10.27 15.82
N HIS A 167 7.87 -9.76 14.78
CA HIS A 167 8.18 -10.54 13.59
C HIS A 167 9.12 -11.72 13.89
N ARG A 168 10.17 -11.52 14.70
CA ARG A 168 11.08 -12.62 15.07
C ARG A 168 10.35 -13.74 15.79
N ALA A 169 9.44 -13.41 16.70
CA ALA A 169 8.68 -14.41 17.44
C ALA A 169 7.70 -15.16 16.52
N ALA A 170 6.94 -14.43 15.68
CA ALA A 170 5.99 -15.03 14.75
C ALA A 170 6.69 -15.98 13.75
N LEU A 171 7.84 -15.57 13.17
CA LEU A 171 8.62 -16.39 12.26
C LEU A 171 9.24 -17.63 12.93
N GLY A 172 9.39 -17.61 14.24
CA GLY A 172 9.85 -18.78 15.01
C GLY A 172 8.80 -19.90 15.16
N VAL A 173 7.55 -19.60 14.86
CA VAL A 173 6.44 -20.57 14.94
C VAL A 173 6.27 -21.35 13.64
N GLY A 174 6.64 -20.79 12.49
CA GLY A 174 6.61 -21.41 11.16
C GLY A 174 5.92 -20.56 10.13
#